data_ee213a35a4a122e188d215c5d1769177
#
_entry.id   ee213a35a4a122e188d215c5d1769177
#
_cell.length_a   1.000
_cell.length_b   1.000
_cell.length_c   1.000
_cell.angle_alpha   90.00
_cell.angle_beta   90.00
_cell.angle_gamma   90.00
#
_symmetry.space_group_name_H-M   'P 1'
#
loop_
_entity.id
_entity.type
_entity.pdbx_description
1 polymer ?
#
loop_
_entity_poly.entity_id
_entity_poly.type
_entity_poly.pdbx_seq_one_letter_code
_entity_poly.pdbx_strand_id
1 'polypeptide(L)'
;MNKEEIELYNKKLLNLEIIIGFMSIIPFFILILVVAFFKLETIIQIILITLAITLLIIGVAIAMEIERKVGYYHCNKCDLKYIPDILPFWISPHIFRTRYLKCPKCHKYSWNKKVLTK
;
A
#
# COMPACT_ATOMS: atom_id res chain seq x y z
N MET A 1 16.04 21.06 -1.57
CA MET A 1 16.49 19.66 -1.76
C MET A 1 16.79 19.40 -3.23
N ASN A 2 17.92 18.81 -3.53
CA ASN A 2 18.24 18.41 -4.90
C ASN A 2 17.51 17.08 -5.27
N LYS A 3 17.60 16.66 -6.54
CA LYS A 3 16.91 15.45 -7.02
C LYS A 3 17.34 14.18 -6.26
N GLU A 4 18.62 14.05 -5.95
CA GLU A 4 19.16 12.86 -5.27
C GLU A 4 18.64 12.75 -3.84
N GLU A 5 18.54 13.87 -3.13
CA GLU A 5 18.00 13.92 -1.76
C GLU A 5 16.50 13.57 -1.74
N ILE A 6 15.73 14.08 -2.70
CA ILE A 6 14.30 13.75 -2.84
C ILE A 6 14.11 12.26 -3.14
N GLU A 7 14.91 11.73 -4.04
CA GLU A 7 14.86 10.30 -4.37
C GLU A 7 15.20 9.42 -3.16
N LEU A 8 16.24 9.76 -2.42
CA LEU A 8 16.63 9.04 -1.22
C LEU A 8 15.55 9.12 -0.14
N TYR A 9 14.97 10.28 0.07
CA TYR A 9 13.87 10.48 1.02
C TYR A 9 12.66 9.63 0.65
N ASN A 10 12.22 9.67 -0.59
CA ASN A 10 11.10 8.87 -1.09
C ASN A 10 11.37 7.36 -0.97
N LYS A 11 12.58 6.93 -1.25
CA LYS A 11 12.99 5.53 -1.09
C LYS A 11 12.90 5.07 0.37
N LYS A 12 13.29 5.91 1.32
CA LYS A 12 13.15 5.62 2.75
C LYS A 12 11.68 5.49 3.16
N LEU A 13 10.80 6.35 2.65
CA LEU A 13 9.37 6.27 2.91
C LEU A 13 8.74 5.00 2.33
N LEU A 14 9.14 4.57 1.14
CA LEU A 14 8.67 3.32 0.55
C LEU A 14 9.18 2.09 1.31
N ASN A 15 10.39 2.13 1.86
CA ASN A 15 10.86 1.07 2.75
C ASN A 15 10.05 1.03 4.06
N LEU A 16 9.68 2.19 4.60
CA LEU A 16 8.79 2.28 5.76
C LEU A 16 7.41 1.67 5.49
N GLU A 17 6.86 1.90 4.30
CA GLU A 17 5.61 1.25 3.85
C GLU A 17 5.70 -0.28 3.93
N ILE A 18 6.79 -0.88 3.45
CA ILE A 18 7.01 -2.32 3.51
C ILE A 18 7.08 -2.80 4.97
N ILE A 19 7.80 -2.07 5.83
CA ILE A 19 7.90 -2.37 7.27
C ILE A 19 6.52 -2.32 7.92
N ILE A 20 5.73 -1.30 7.66
CA ILE A 20 4.35 -1.17 8.18
C ILE A 20 3.48 -2.33 7.71
N GLY A 21 3.60 -2.73 6.45
CA GLY A 21 2.89 -3.88 5.90
C GLY A 21 3.21 -5.17 6.67
N PHE A 22 4.48 -5.48 6.89
CA PHE A 22 4.89 -6.65 7.67
C PHE A 22 4.47 -6.56 9.14
N MET A 23 4.59 -5.39 9.76
CA MET A 23 4.15 -5.17 11.14
C MET A 23 2.64 -5.34 11.31
N SER A 24 1.87 -5.22 10.25
CA SER A 24 0.42 -5.44 10.26
C SER A 24 0.07 -6.91 10.02
N ILE A 25 0.78 -7.57 9.13
CA ILE A 25 0.52 -8.96 8.73
C ILE A 25 0.94 -9.95 9.81
N ILE A 26 2.09 -9.76 10.45
CA ILE A 26 2.63 -10.69 11.45
C ILE A 26 1.69 -10.85 12.65
N PRO A 27 1.22 -9.79 13.33
CA PRO A 27 0.26 -9.92 14.42
C PRO A 27 -1.07 -10.56 13.98
N PHE A 28 -1.53 -10.27 12.78
CA PHE A 28 -2.72 -10.90 12.21
C PHE A 28 -2.59 -12.42 12.17
N PHE A 29 -1.50 -12.94 11.59
CA PHE A 29 -1.27 -14.38 11.54
C PHE A 29 -1.09 -15.00 12.93
N ILE A 30 -0.39 -14.33 13.84
CA ILE A 30 -0.21 -14.82 15.22
C ILE A 30 -1.57 -14.96 15.91
N LEU A 31 -2.43 -13.94 15.83
CA LEU A 31 -3.76 -13.97 16.46
C LEU A 31 -4.65 -15.05 15.85
N ILE A 32 -4.63 -15.23 14.55
CA ILE A 32 -5.39 -16.29 13.87
C ILE A 32 -4.91 -17.68 14.30
N LEU A 33 -3.58 -17.89 14.42
CA LEU A 33 -3.01 -19.15 14.89
C LEU A 33 -3.41 -19.44 16.35
N VAL A 34 -3.39 -18.42 17.21
CA VAL A 34 -3.83 -18.56 18.61
C VAL A 34 -5.29 -19.02 18.66
N VAL A 35 -6.17 -18.39 17.88
CA VAL A 35 -7.58 -18.80 17.81
C VAL A 35 -7.76 -20.22 17.29
N ALA A 36 -6.94 -20.62 16.29
CA ALA A 36 -7.03 -21.93 15.66
C ALA A 36 -6.55 -23.07 16.53
N PHE A 37 -5.49 -22.86 17.33
CA PHE A 37 -4.83 -23.94 18.08
C PHE A 37 -5.23 -23.99 19.56
N PHE A 38 -5.74 -22.92 20.14
CA PHE A 38 -6.16 -22.89 21.54
C PHE A 38 -7.67 -22.98 21.66
N LYS A 39 -8.14 -23.80 22.60
CA LYS A 39 -9.57 -23.90 22.94
C LYS A 39 -9.98 -22.70 23.80
N LEU A 40 -10.42 -21.65 23.13
CA LEU A 40 -10.87 -20.42 23.79
C LEU A 40 -12.40 -20.35 23.80
N GLU A 41 -12.96 -19.59 24.73
CA GLU A 41 -14.39 -19.30 24.73
C GLU A 41 -14.77 -18.50 23.46
N THR A 42 -15.98 -18.72 22.95
CA THR A 42 -16.47 -18.11 21.69
C THR A 42 -16.36 -16.58 21.71
N ILE A 43 -16.67 -15.93 22.83
CA ILE A 43 -16.59 -14.47 22.97
C ILE A 43 -15.14 -14.00 22.79
N ILE A 44 -14.17 -14.69 23.41
CA ILE A 44 -12.75 -14.37 23.29
C ILE A 44 -12.27 -14.57 21.86
N GLN A 45 -12.70 -15.65 21.20
CA GLN A 45 -12.36 -15.87 19.79
C GLN A 45 -12.85 -14.72 18.89
N ILE A 46 -14.09 -14.27 19.06
CA ILE A 46 -14.67 -13.16 18.29
C ILE A 46 -13.88 -11.88 18.53
N ILE A 47 -13.53 -11.57 19.77
CA ILE A 47 -12.75 -10.38 20.12
C ILE A 47 -11.37 -10.42 19.44
N LEU A 48 -10.67 -11.55 19.52
CA LEU A 48 -9.33 -11.69 18.91
C LEU A 48 -9.36 -11.60 17.38
N ILE A 49 -10.34 -12.22 16.74
CA ILE A 49 -10.51 -12.14 15.28
C ILE A 49 -10.83 -10.70 14.86
N THR A 50 -11.73 -10.04 15.56
CA THR A 50 -12.08 -8.64 15.27
C THR A 50 -10.86 -7.72 15.42
N LEU A 51 -10.09 -7.91 16.49
CA LEU A 51 -8.85 -7.16 16.73
C LEU A 51 -7.84 -7.41 15.59
N ALA A 52 -7.64 -8.66 15.20
CA ALA A 52 -6.71 -9.02 14.13
C ALA A 52 -7.07 -8.35 12.80
N ILE A 53 -8.35 -8.42 12.42
CA ILE A 53 -8.84 -7.79 11.17
C ILE A 53 -8.70 -6.27 11.24
N THR A 54 -9.04 -5.65 12.36
CA THR A 54 -8.94 -4.18 12.54
C THR A 54 -7.49 -3.71 12.39
N LEU A 55 -6.54 -4.38 13.04
CA LEU A 55 -5.13 -4.05 12.94
C LEU A 55 -4.60 -4.21 11.52
N LEU A 56 -5.02 -5.27 10.82
CA LEU A 56 -4.63 -5.49 9.43
C LEU A 56 -5.17 -4.39 8.50
N ILE A 57 -6.44 -4.04 8.63
CA ILE A 57 -7.07 -2.98 7.80
C ILE A 57 -6.36 -1.64 8.02
N ILE A 58 -6.11 -1.25 9.27
CA ILE A 58 -5.43 0.01 9.58
C ILE A 58 -4.02 0.03 9.00
N GLY A 59 -3.24 -1.04 9.18
CA GLY A 59 -1.88 -1.13 8.68
C GLY A 59 -1.80 -1.11 7.16
N VAL A 60 -2.66 -1.86 6.49
CA VAL A 60 -2.76 -1.86 5.02
C VAL A 60 -3.18 -0.50 4.49
N ALA A 61 -4.15 0.16 5.14
CA ALA A 61 -4.58 1.50 4.74
C ALA A 61 -3.44 2.52 4.82
N ILE A 62 -2.65 2.50 5.88
CA ILE A 62 -1.48 3.38 6.04
C ILE A 62 -0.45 3.08 4.97
N ALA A 63 -0.12 1.81 4.74
CA ALA A 63 0.85 1.41 3.72
C ALA A 63 0.40 1.82 2.31
N MET A 64 -0.85 1.65 1.97
CA MET A 64 -1.43 2.05 0.68
C MET A 64 -1.36 3.57 0.47
N GLU A 65 -1.63 4.36 1.50
CA GLU A 65 -1.54 5.82 1.40
C GLU A 65 -0.09 6.30 1.23
N ILE A 66 0.86 5.67 1.90
CA ILE A 66 2.29 5.96 1.70
C ILE A 66 2.68 5.66 0.26
N GLU A 67 2.34 4.48 -0.25
CA GLU A 67 2.64 4.11 -1.64
C GLU A 67 2.01 5.08 -2.64
N ARG A 68 0.77 5.51 -2.41
CA ARG A 68 0.08 6.46 -3.30
C ARG A 68 0.77 7.82 -3.36
N LYS A 69 1.12 8.38 -2.21
CA LYS A 69 1.60 9.77 -2.07
C LYS A 69 3.10 9.93 -2.28
N VAL A 70 3.89 8.88 -2.06
CA VAL A 70 5.34 8.94 -2.18
C VAL A 70 5.76 8.72 -3.62
N GLY A 71 6.46 9.70 -4.20
CA GLY A 71 6.86 9.66 -5.61
C GLY A 71 5.69 9.91 -6.56
N TYR A 72 5.83 9.45 -7.80
CA TYR A 72 4.86 9.69 -8.87
C TYR A 72 4.64 8.42 -9.68
N TYR A 73 3.48 8.32 -10.34
CA TYR A 73 3.24 7.33 -11.37
C TYR A 73 3.48 7.92 -12.75
N HIS A 74 4.23 7.22 -13.58
CA HIS A 74 4.61 7.66 -14.91
C HIS A 74 3.74 6.99 -15.97
N CYS A 75 2.98 7.81 -16.72
CA CYS A 75 2.23 7.33 -17.88
C CYS A 75 3.17 7.06 -19.04
N ASN A 76 3.22 5.83 -19.54
CA ASN A 76 4.09 5.46 -20.65
C ASN A 76 3.52 5.85 -22.04
N LYS A 77 2.33 6.46 -22.11
CA LYS A 77 1.74 6.95 -23.36
C LYS A 77 1.95 8.44 -23.59
N CYS A 78 1.92 9.26 -22.55
CA CYS A 78 2.10 10.72 -22.64
C CYS A 78 3.20 11.27 -21.75
N ASP A 79 3.95 10.41 -21.06
CA ASP A 79 5.07 10.74 -20.16
C ASP A 79 4.70 11.63 -18.97
N LEU A 80 3.41 11.75 -18.64
CA LEU A 80 2.96 12.49 -17.46
C LEU A 80 3.34 11.73 -16.18
N LYS A 81 3.94 12.44 -15.23
CA LYS A 81 4.18 11.96 -13.89
C LYS A 81 3.16 12.59 -12.95
N TYR A 82 2.40 11.77 -12.21
CA TYR A 82 1.27 12.25 -11.42
C TYR A 82 1.07 11.40 -10.16
N ILE A 83 0.30 11.95 -9.22
CA ILE A 83 -0.19 11.24 -8.04
C ILE A 83 -1.64 10.84 -8.30
N PRO A 84 -1.99 9.54 -8.27
CA PRO A 84 -3.36 9.10 -8.54
C PRO A 84 -4.32 9.45 -7.40
N ASP A 85 -5.59 9.56 -7.71
CA ASP A 85 -6.65 9.70 -6.71
C ASP A 85 -6.82 8.43 -5.88
N ILE A 86 -7.46 8.58 -4.72
CA ILE A 86 -7.60 7.48 -3.74
C ILE A 86 -8.34 6.29 -4.34
N LEU A 87 -9.54 6.50 -4.88
CA LEU A 87 -10.39 5.40 -5.34
C LEU A 87 -9.80 4.63 -6.51
N PRO A 88 -9.34 5.27 -7.61
CA PRO A 88 -8.69 4.54 -8.70
C PRO A 88 -7.44 3.77 -8.26
N PHE A 89 -6.67 4.32 -7.34
CA PHE A 89 -5.48 3.67 -6.80
C PHE A 89 -5.82 2.40 -6.02
N TRP A 90 -6.82 2.45 -5.12
CA TRP A 90 -7.19 1.33 -4.26
C TRP A 90 -7.79 0.15 -5.01
N ILE A 91 -8.54 0.42 -6.08
CA ILE A 91 -9.20 -0.63 -6.87
C ILE A 91 -8.37 -1.09 -8.08
N SER A 92 -7.25 -0.45 -8.37
CA SER A 92 -6.43 -0.79 -9.53
C SER A 92 -5.66 -2.09 -9.33
N PRO A 93 -5.59 -2.97 -10.35
CA PRO A 93 -4.66 -4.10 -10.33
C PRO A 93 -3.22 -3.60 -10.35
N HIS A 94 -2.33 -4.31 -9.64
CA HIS A 94 -0.93 -3.92 -9.56
C HIS A 94 -0.01 -5.13 -9.63
N ILE A 95 1.19 -4.91 -10.17
CA ILE A 95 2.30 -5.87 -10.15
C ILE A 95 3.50 -5.11 -9.60
N PHE A 96 3.98 -5.50 -8.40
CA PHE A 96 5.03 -4.78 -7.67
C PHE A 96 4.67 -3.30 -7.50
N ARG A 97 5.44 -2.39 -8.11
CA ARG A 97 5.19 -0.94 -8.04
C ARG A 97 4.57 -0.37 -9.32
N THR A 98 4.07 -1.22 -10.19
CA THR A 98 3.37 -0.84 -11.42
C THR A 98 1.88 -1.06 -11.26
N ARG A 99 1.06 -0.07 -11.58
CA ARG A 99 -0.40 -0.14 -11.47
C ARG A 99 -1.08 0.16 -12.80
N TYR A 100 -2.20 -0.49 -13.04
CA TYR A 100 -3.04 -0.22 -14.19
C TYR A 100 -3.98 0.95 -13.87
N LEU A 101 -3.62 2.15 -14.32
CA LEU A 101 -4.31 3.40 -13.99
C LEU A 101 -4.67 4.18 -15.26
N LYS A 102 -5.72 4.98 -15.13
CA LYS A 102 -6.11 5.96 -16.16
C LYS A 102 -5.29 7.24 -15.98
N CYS A 103 -4.59 7.64 -17.04
CA CYS A 103 -3.84 8.89 -17.04
C CYS A 103 -4.79 10.10 -17.01
N PRO A 104 -4.59 11.10 -16.15
CA PRO A 104 -5.43 12.29 -16.10
C PRO A 104 -5.24 13.23 -17.30
N LYS A 105 -4.15 13.10 -18.05
CA LYS A 105 -3.85 13.94 -19.22
C LYS A 105 -4.35 13.33 -20.52
N CYS A 106 -3.96 12.10 -20.83
CA CYS A 106 -4.34 11.42 -22.09
C CYS A 106 -5.62 10.59 -21.97
N HIS A 107 -6.16 10.41 -20.76
CA HIS A 107 -7.37 9.65 -20.44
C HIS A 107 -7.36 8.17 -20.89
N LYS A 108 -6.18 7.60 -21.10
CA LYS A 108 -6.00 6.19 -21.50
C LYS A 108 -5.55 5.35 -20.33
N TYR A 109 -6.06 4.14 -20.24
CA TYR A 109 -5.60 3.14 -19.27
C TYR A 109 -4.29 2.53 -19.74
N SER A 110 -3.33 2.41 -18.84
CA SER A 110 -2.04 1.75 -19.09
C SER A 110 -1.37 1.33 -17.79
N TRP A 111 -0.36 0.49 -17.89
CA TRP A 111 0.49 0.13 -16.75
C TRP A 111 1.46 1.28 -16.46
N ASN A 112 1.19 2.02 -15.39
CA ASN A 112 1.99 3.17 -14.98
C ASN A 112 3.00 2.73 -13.91
N LYS A 113 4.28 2.97 -14.18
CA LYS A 113 5.37 2.60 -13.29
C LYS A 113 5.62 3.68 -12.24
N LYS A 114 5.92 3.27 -11.01
CA LYS A 114 6.32 4.17 -9.94
C LYS A 114 7.70 4.77 -10.22
N VAL A 115 7.80 6.10 -10.11
CA VAL A 115 9.06 6.85 -10.17
C VAL A 115 9.20 7.71 -8.91
N LEU A 116 10.42 7.93 -8.45
CA LEU A 116 10.67 8.60 -7.17
C LEU A 116 10.83 10.12 -7.31
N THR A 117 11.07 10.60 -8.52
CA THR A 117 11.21 12.04 -8.80
C THR A 117 10.47 12.41 -10.07
N LYS A 118 10.12 13.66 -10.16
CA LYS A 118 9.45 14.24 -11.33
C LYS A 118 10.39 14.45 -12.51
#